data_651b331ba6fdbf0b0d044182b6725cb5
#
_entry.id   651b331ba6fdbf0b0d044182b6725cb5
#
_cell.length_a   1.000
_cell.length_b   1.000
_cell.length_c   1.000
_cell.angle_alpha   90.00
_cell.angle_beta   90.00
_cell.angle_gamma   90.00
#
_symmetry.space_group_name_H-M   'P 1'
#
loop_
_entity.id
_entity.type
_entity.pdbx_description
1 polymer ?
#
loop_
_entity_poly.entity_id
_entity_poly.type
_entity_poly.pdbx_seq_one_letter_code
_entity_poly.pdbx_strand_id
1 'polypeptide(L)'
;MAGTDTNLLQGVFMNKQFESEGLLHIKQAFKLEEIHSLIEATDSVLNNSDNKKDLLSIDASGHTHKILYPLGKHALFLKSLVHPSILDILLTTIDNPLEIVPTWEDVLIKLPFCGIPVTFHQDLALQSSKYDIFSIGIYFHTSKHNPVNYLPGSHLLGALTKKQLYEISEARIKEFVPIIAEPGDIIMHKVKTIHYSDTNESPFPRYTWYLEFRTLSQLYDDSPWDKDWILARRAIFAHALRTYQPAYYRELIHDEKILEPYMKQLNLRVPHETENVKYDMESPYNHFAY
;
A
#
# COMPACT_ATOMS: atom_id res chain seq x y z
N MET A 1 8.82 13.68 -31.84
CA MET A 1 7.40 13.71 -31.57
C MET A 1 6.73 12.33 -31.83
N ALA A 2 7.32 11.24 -31.32
CA ALA A 2 6.76 9.88 -31.50
C ALA A 2 6.58 9.12 -30.18
N GLY A 3 6.71 9.78 -29.03
CA GLY A 3 6.63 9.14 -27.71
C GLY A 3 5.28 9.28 -26.98
N THR A 4 4.39 10.15 -27.45
CA THR A 4 3.13 10.46 -26.74
C THR A 4 2.00 9.47 -27.02
N ASP A 5 1.97 8.87 -28.20
CA ASP A 5 0.86 7.94 -28.56
C ASP A 5 1.01 6.55 -27.92
N THR A 6 2.23 6.06 -27.73
CA THR A 6 2.49 4.75 -27.12
C THR A 6 2.15 4.75 -25.63
N ASN A 7 2.45 5.81 -24.90
CA ASN A 7 2.14 5.93 -23.47
C ASN A 7 0.63 6.05 -23.19
N LEU A 8 -0.08 6.79 -24.05
CA LEU A 8 -1.54 6.93 -23.97
C LEU A 8 -2.26 5.60 -24.24
N LEU A 9 -1.85 4.85 -25.26
CA LEU A 9 -2.41 3.54 -25.58
C LEU A 9 -2.13 2.51 -24.49
N GLN A 10 -0.92 2.54 -23.90
CA GLN A 10 -0.54 1.66 -22.81
C GLN A 10 -1.34 1.99 -21.53
N GLY A 11 -1.54 3.26 -21.20
CA GLY A 11 -2.39 3.69 -20.08
C GLY A 11 -3.86 3.27 -20.25
N VAL A 12 -4.43 3.41 -21.44
CA VAL A 12 -5.81 2.97 -21.75
C VAL A 12 -5.95 1.45 -21.65
N PHE A 13 -4.94 0.68 -22.06
CA PHE A 13 -4.97 -0.78 -21.98
C PHE A 13 -4.86 -1.27 -20.54
N MET A 14 -3.98 -0.67 -19.75
CA MET A 14 -3.80 -0.94 -18.32
C MET A 14 -5.09 -0.67 -17.54
N ASN A 15 -5.77 0.45 -17.85
CA ASN A 15 -7.03 0.80 -17.19
C ASN A 15 -8.14 -0.21 -17.50
N LYS A 16 -8.29 -0.67 -18.76
CA LYS A 16 -9.28 -1.69 -19.14
C LYS A 16 -9.03 -3.03 -18.45
N GLN A 17 -7.79 -3.49 -18.37
CA GLN A 17 -7.46 -4.72 -17.68
C GLN A 17 -7.75 -4.60 -16.19
N PHE A 18 -7.33 -3.51 -15.56
CA PHE A 18 -7.59 -3.25 -14.15
C PHE A 18 -9.08 -3.21 -13.83
N GLU A 19 -9.89 -2.58 -14.69
CA GLU A 19 -11.34 -2.54 -14.54
C GLU A 19 -12.02 -3.91 -14.70
N SER A 20 -11.52 -4.76 -15.58
CA SER A 20 -12.11 -6.08 -15.83
C SER A 20 -11.65 -7.16 -14.87
N GLU A 21 -10.37 -7.15 -14.48
CA GLU A 21 -9.76 -8.19 -13.65
C GLU A 21 -9.67 -7.80 -12.17
N GLY A 22 -9.71 -6.50 -11.86
CA GLY A 22 -9.48 -5.96 -10.51
C GLY A 22 -8.03 -6.11 -10.06
N LEU A 23 -7.11 -6.31 -11.00
CA LEU A 23 -5.72 -6.65 -10.75
C LEU A 23 -4.85 -6.13 -11.89
N LEU A 24 -3.68 -5.58 -11.55
CA LEU A 24 -2.66 -5.14 -12.50
C LEU A 24 -1.27 -5.45 -11.95
N HIS A 25 -0.40 -6.02 -12.79
CA HIS A 25 1.00 -6.27 -12.48
C HIS A 25 1.90 -5.33 -13.28
N ILE A 26 2.60 -4.44 -12.61
CA ILE A 26 3.52 -3.47 -13.19
C ILE A 26 4.93 -3.92 -12.87
N LYS A 27 5.67 -4.32 -13.91
CA LYS A 27 7.02 -4.86 -13.75
C LYS A 27 8.07 -3.76 -13.67
N GLN A 28 9.07 -3.98 -12.81
CA GLN A 28 10.26 -3.11 -12.68
C GLN A 28 9.90 -1.64 -12.44
N ALA A 29 8.88 -1.40 -11.60
CA ALA A 29 8.45 -0.06 -11.22
C ALA A 29 9.47 0.66 -10.35
N PHE A 30 10.23 -0.10 -9.55
CA PHE A 30 11.36 0.38 -8.74
C PHE A 30 12.65 -0.27 -9.23
N LYS A 31 13.77 0.45 -9.13
CA LYS A 31 15.10 -0.09 -9.40
C LYS A 31 15.55 -1.00 -8.26
N LEU A 32 16.42 -1.97 -8.55
CA LEU A 32 16.92 -2.90 -7.53
C LEU A 32 17.65 -2.19 -6.38
N GLU A 33 18.37 -1.10 -6.67
CA GLU A 33 19.08 -0.32 -5.66
C GLU A 33 18.10 0.36 -4.68
N GLU A 34 16.95 0.82 -5.18
CA GLU A 34 15.90 1.42 -4.35
C GLU A 34 15.24 0.36 -3.46
N ILE A 35 15.03 -0.85 -3.99
CA ILE A 35 14.52 -1.98 -3.21
C ILE A 35 15.50 -2.44 -2.15
N HIS A 36 16.80 -2.55 -2.44
CA HIS A 36 17.81 -2.87 -1.44
C HIS A 36 17.80 -1.85 -0.30
N SER A 37 17.70 -0.56 -0.62
CA SER A 37 17.61 0.49 0.39
C SER A 37 16.34 0.38 1.23
N LEU A 38 15.20 -0.01 0.64
CA LEU A 38 13.95 -0.25 1.38
C LEU A 38 14.01 -1.49 2.27
N ILE A 39 14.75 -2.54 1.88
CA ILE A 39 15.02 -3.70 2.74
C ILE A 39 15.84 -3.28 3.96
N GLU A 40 16.93 -2.54 3.75
CA GLU A 40 17.76 -2.02 4.84
C GLU A 40 16.96 -1.11 5.79
N ALA A 41 16.11 -0.26 5.26
CA ALA A 41 15.19 0.57 6.04
C ALA A 41 14.21 -0.29 6.86
N THR A 42 13.67 -1.35 6.28
CA THR A 42 12.77 -2.30 6.95
C THR A 42 13.49 -2.97 8.12
N ASP A 43 14.69 -3.48 7.88
CA ASP A 43 15.52 -4.13 8.92
C ASP A 43 15.90 -3.14 10.03
N SER A 44 16.20 -1.89 9.69
CA SER A 44 16.45 -0.83 10.68
C SER A 44 15.22 -0.57 11.55
N VAL A 45 14.03 -0.52 10.96
CA VAL A 45 12.76 -0.34 11.71
C VAL A 45 12.49 -1.52 12.63
N LEU A 46 12.70 -2.76 12.16
CA LEU A 46 12.53 -3.99 12.95
C LEU A 46 13.45 -4.04 14.16
N ASN A 47 14.69 -3.58 14.00
CA ASN A 47 15.70 -3.60 15.07
C ASN A 47 15.58 -2.43 16.05
N ASN A 48 14.77 -1.42 15.77
CA ASN A 48 14.58 -0.27 16.64
C ASN A 48 13.53 -0.57 17.73
N SER A 49 13.97 -0.61 18.99
CA SER A 49 13.12 -0.88 20.15
C SER A 49 11.94 0.09 20.32
N ASP A 50 12.06 1.30 19.82
CA ASP A 50 11.02 2.35 19.91
C ASP A 50 9.80 2.01 19.04
N ASN A 51 9.94 1.13 18.05
CA ASN A 51 8.88 0.75 17.13
C ASN A 51 8.04 -0.44 17.60
N LYS A 52 8.34 -1.05 18.76
CA LYS A 52 7.69 -2.29 19.21
C LYS A 52 6.16 -2.26 19.21
N LYS A 53 5.55 -1.12 19.52
CA LYS A 53 4.07 -0.99 19.54
C LYS A 53 3.42 -1.16 18.16
N ASP A 54 4.16 -0.90 17.09
CA ASP A 54 3.70 -0.94 15.71
C ASP A 54 4.20 -2.19 14.97
N LEU A 55 4.85 -3.09 15.68
CA LEU A 55 5.27 -4.39 15.19
C LEU A 55 4.23 -5.43 15.61
N LEU A 56 3.52 -6.00 14.65
CA LEU A 56 2.55 -7.05 14.93
C LEU A 56 3.23 -8.41 14.89
N SER A 57 3.24 -9.08 16.05
CA SER A 57 3.65 -10.47 16.19
C SER A 57 2.40 -11.34 16.23
N ILE A 58 2.33 -12.34 15.34
CA ILE A 58 1.13 -13.15 15.18
C ILE A 58 1.35 -14.58 15.68
N ASP A 59 2.61 -15.01 15.83
CA ASP A 59 2.90 -16.36 16.30
C ASP A 59 3.44 -16.40 17.73
N ALA A 60 3.38 -17.61 18.33
CA ALA A 60 3.84 -17.87 19.69
C ALA A 60 5.38 -17.71 19.86
N SER A 61 6.13 -17.64 18.76
CA SER A 61 7.59 -17.47 18.75
C SER A 61 8.01 -16.01 18.76
N GLY A 62 7.05 -15.05 18.67
CA GLY A 62 7.31 -13.63 18.72
C GLY A 62 7.87 -13.04 17.41
N HIS A 63 7.71 -13.74 16.27
CA HIS A 63 8.12 -13.20 14.99
C HIS A 63 7.19 -12.06 14.56
N THR A 64 7.79 -10.96 14.11
CA THR A 64 7.06 -9.83 13.54
C THR A 64 6.62 -10.17 12.13
N HIS A 65 5.31 -10.04 11.87
CA HIS A 65 4.72 -10.29 10.56
C HIS A 65 4.28 -9.01 9.84
N LYS A 66 4.14 -7.90 10.57
CA LYS A 66 3.77 -6.60 10.00
C LYS A 66 4.48 -5.46 10.71
N ILE A 67 4.93 -4.48 9.93
CA ILE A 67 5.28 -3.15 10.41
C ILE A 67 4.15 -2.22 10.01
N LEU A 68 3.46 -1.64 10.97
CA LEU A 68 2.44 -0.64 10.72
C LEU A 68 3.07 0.76 10.60
N TYR A 69 2.55 1.57 9.69
CA TYR A 69 2.92 2.98 9.49
C TYR A 69 4.42 3.21 9.25
N PRO A 70 5.05 2.52 8.28
CA PRO A 70 6.46 2.69 7.96
C PRO A 70 6.81 4.12 7.54
N LEU A 71 5.87 4.91 7.01
CA LEU A 71 6.06 6.32 6.65
C LEU A 71 6.54 7.17 7.84
N GLY A 72 6.06 6.84 9.04
CA GLY A 72 6.44 7.53 10.28
C GLY A 72 7.72 7.00 10.92
N LYS A 73 8.40 6.03 10.33
CA LYS A 73 9.53 5.32 10.97
C LYS A 73 10.85 5.49 10.24
N HIS A 74 10.83 5.63 8.92
CA HIS A 74 12.06 5.81 8.16
C HIS A 74 11.84 6.67 6.91
N ALA A 75 12.78 7.60 6.65
CA ALA A 75 12.71 8.58 5.57
C ALA A 75 12.54 7.97 4.17
N LEU A 76 13.11 6.78 3.92
CA LEU A 76 13.00 6.11 2.63
C LEU A 76 11.56 5.71 2.29
N PHE A 77 10.75 5.33 3.26
CA PHE A 77 9.32 5.07 3.01
C PHE A 77 8.60 6.35 2.61
N LEU A 78 8.89 7.47 3.29
CA LEU A 78 8.31 8.76 2.95
C LEU A 78 8.73 9.22 1.54
N LYS A 79 10.01 9.06 1.17
CA LYS A 79 10.52 9.34 -0.17
C LYS A 79 9.85 8.46 -1.22
N SER A 80 9.73 7.18 -0.94
CA SER A 80 9.14 6.19 -1.86
C SER A 80 7.63 6.31 -2.00
N LEU A 81 6.92 6.90 -1.02
CA LEU A 81 5.48 7.21 -1.13
C LEU A 81 5.16 8.04 -2.37
N VAL A 82 6.08 8.93 -2.74
CA VAL A 82 5.96 9.83 -3.89
C VAL A 82 6.92 9.44 -5.04
N HIS A 83 7.26 8.14 -5.12
CA HIS A 83 8.03 7.62 -6.24
C HIS A 83 7.29 7.88 -7.56
N PRO A 84 7.98 8.25 -8.67
CA PRO A 84 7.34 8.53 -9.95
C PRO A 84 6.35 7.45 -10.40
N SER A 85 6.70 6.17 -10.27
CA SER A 85 5.80 5.07 -10.65
C SER A 85 4.51 5.01 -9.80
N ILE A 86 4.57 5.39 -8.52
CA ILE A 86 3.37 5.50 -7.67
C ILE A 86 2.54 6.71 -8.10
N LEU A 87 3.19 7.86 -8.34
CA LEU A 87 2.49 9.05 -8.81
C LEU A 87 1.80 8.82 -10.16
N ASP A 88 2.45 8.14 -11.09
CA ASP A 88 1.86 7.78 -12.39
C ASP A 88 0.61 6.91 -12.21
N ILE A 89 0.64 5.92 -11.30
CA ILE A 89 -0.53 5.11 -10.95
C ILE A 89 -1.65 6.00 -10.39
N LEU A 90 -1.35 6.84 -9.40
CA LEU A 90 -2.33 7.68 -8.74
C LEU A 90 -2.99 8.68 -9.71
N LEU A 91 -2.18 9.32 -10.57
CA LEU A 91 -2.66 10.30 -11.55
C LEU A 91 -3.50 9.68 -12.67
N THR A 92 -3.30 8.39 -12.95
CA THR A 92 -4.06 7.68 -13.99
C THR A 92 -5.29 6.96 -13.47
N THR A 93 -5.36 6.69 -12.15
CA THR A 93 -6.41 5.86 -11.55
C THR A 93 -7.38 6.65 -10.69
N ILE A 94 -6.93 7.75 -10.07
CA ILE A 94 -7.77 8.58 -9.20
C ILE A 94 -8.38 9.74 -10.00
N ASP A 95 -9.71 9.82 -10.02
CA ASP A 95 -10.44 10.85 -10.79
C ASP A 95 -10.11 12.29 -10.38
N ASN A 96 -9.86 12.51 -9.07
CA ASN A 96 -9.46 13.83 -8.56
C ASN A 96 -8.11 13.76 -7.83
N PRO A 97 -6.99 13.88 -8.55
CA PRO A 97 -5.65 13.80 -7.97
C PRO A 97 -5.32 14.93 -6.99
N LEU A 98 -6.08 16.03 -7.00
CA LEU A 98 -5.93 17.13 -6.04
C LEU A 98 -6.37 16.73 -4.62
N GLU A 99 -7.08 15.62 -4.46
CA GLU A 99 -7.65 15.15 -3.20
C GLU A 99 -6.96 13.88 -2.64
N ILE A 100 -5.84 13.45 -3.18
CA ILE A 100 -5.16 12.21 -2.79
C ILE A 100 -4.76 12.23 -1.31
N VAL A 101 -5.15 11.18 -0.59
CA VAL A 101 -4.78 10.91 0.80
C VAL A 101 -4.29 9.47 0.92
N PRO A 102 -3.07 9.21 1.43
CA PRO A 102 -2.64 7.86 1.78
C PRO A 102 -3.37 7.41 3.05
N THR A 103 -4.15 6.35 2.97
CA THR A 103 -5.04 5.90 4.07
C THR A 103 -4.54 4.68 4.81
N TRP A 104 -3.74 3.86 4.16
CA TRP A 104 -3.13 2.69 4.77
C TRP A 104 -1.71 2.49 4.26
N GLU A 105 -0.83 2.05 5.15
CA GLU A 105 0.43 1.45 4.78
C GLU A 105 0.91 0.45 5.83
N ASP A 106 1.41 -0.68 5.36
CA ASP A 106 2.14 -1.66 6.17
C ASP A 106 3.20 -2.39 5.35
N VAL A 107 4.22 -2.92 6.03
CA VAL A 107 5.13 -3.90 5.42
C VAL A 107 4.75 -5.28 5.95
N LEU A 108 4.20 -6.12 5.07
CA LEU A 108 3.96 -7.52 5.38
C LEU A 108 5.27 -8.30 5.27
N ILE A 109 5.59 -9.06 6.32
CA ILE A 109 6.82 -9.83 6.45
C ILE A 109 6.47 -11.31 6.55
N LYS A 110 6.87 -12.07 5.55
CA LYS A 110 6.83 -13.54 5.60
C LYS A 110 8.25 -14.08 5.67
N LEU A 111 8.65 -14.45 6.87
CA LEU A 111 9.98 -15.02 7.13
C LEU A 111 10.14 -16.41 6.50
N PRO A 112 11.39 -16.86 6.26
CA PRO A 112 11.67 -18.23 5.79
C PRO A 112 11.09 -19.27 6.74
N PHE A 113 10.38 -20.26 6.19
CA PHE A 113 9.79 -21.40 6.92
C PHE A 113 8.86 -21.03 8.08
N CYS A 114 8.37 -19.78 8.15
CA CYS A 114 7.67 -19.26 9.31
C CYS A 114 6.50 -18.33 8.95
N GLY A 115 6.42 -17.88 7.72
CA GLY A 115 5.37 -16.94 7.33
C GLY A 115 3.98 -17.58 7.39
N ILE A 116 3.08 -17.02 8.20
CA ILE A 116 1.71 -17.49 8.34
C ILE A 116 0.90 -17.34 7.05
N PRO A 117 -0.11 -18.19 6.82
CA PRO A 117 -1.03 -18.00 5.70
C PRO A 117 -1.89 -16.76 5.91
N VAL A 118 -2.24 -16.11 4.82
CA VAL A 118 -3.31 -15.11 4.79
C VAL A 118 -4.48 -15.76 4.06
N THR A 119 -5.56 -16.02 4.80
CA THR A 119 -6.73 -16.74 4.26
C THR A 119 -7.46 -15.92 3.20
N PHE A 120 -8.41 -16.53 2.49
CA PHE A 120 -9.27 -15.80 1.54
C PHE A 120 -9.88 -14.57 2.17
N HIS A 121 -9.70 -13.41 1.53
CA HIS A 121 -10.25 -12.15 1.99
C HIS A 121 -10.43 -11.13 0.86
N GLN A 122 -11.16 -10.09 1.18
CA GLN A 122 -11.20 -8.80 0.52
C GLN A 122 -10.66 -7.78 1.52
N ASP A 123 -9.92 -6.77 1.09
CA ASP A 123 -9.34 -5.74 1.94
C ASP A 123 -10.39 -4.71 2.39
N LEU A 124 -11.47 -5.21 3.05
CA LEU A 124 -12.64 -4.40 3.40
C LEU A 124 -12.80 -4.13 4.89
N ALA A 125 -11.85 -4.54 5.74
CA ALA A 125 -12.02 -4.54 7.19
C ALA A 125 -12.39 -3.17 7.81
N LEU A 126 -12.01 -2.07 7.16
CA LEU A 126 -12.25 -0.70 7.63
C LEU A 126 -12.97 0.15 6.58
N GLN A 127 -13.61 -0.50 5.60
CA GLN A 127 -13.96 0.20 4.39
C GLN A 127 -15.43 0.12 4.07
N SER A 128 -15.91 1.22 3.58
CA SER A 128 -17.13 1.29 2.84
C SER A 128 -17.09 0.38 1.62
N SER A 129 -18.19 -0.33 1.41
CA SER A 129 -18.45 -1.00 0.15
C SER A 129 -18.81 -0.01 -0.97
N LYS A 130 -18.98 1.28 -0.66
CA LYS A 130 -19.52 2.31 -1.55
C LYS A 130 -18.54 2.68 -2.67
N TYR A 131 -17.26 2.83 -2.33
CA TYR A 131 -16.26 3.29 -3.28
C TYR A 131 -15.41 2.16 -3.85
N ASP A 132 -14.87 2.40 -5.04
CA ASP A 132 -13.90 1.53 -5.68
C ASP A 132 -12.49 1.98 -5.28
N ILE A 133 -11.91 1.27 -4.33
CA ILE A 133 -10.62 1.57 -3.72
C ILE A 133 -9.62 0.52 -4.19
N PHE A 134 -8.36 0.89 -4.26
CA PHE A 134 -7.29 -0.03 -4.64
C PHE A 134 -6.10 0.02 -3.68
N SER A 135 -5.41 -1.09 -3.60
CA SER A 135 -4.16 -1.27 -2.87
C SER A 135 -3.00 -1.44 -3.85
N ILE A 136 -1.85 -0.92 -3.49
CA ILE A 136 -0.57 -1.05 -4.22
C ILE A 136 0.38 -1.85 -3.34
N GLY A 137 0.83 -2.99 -3.82
CA GLY A 137 1.87 -3.81 -3.17
C GLY A 137 3.20 -3.68 -3.89
N ILE A 138 4.24 -3.14 -3.24
CA ILE A 138 5.61 -3.07 -3.76
C ILE A 138 6.38 -4.27 -3.22
N TYR A 139 6.91 -5.10 -4.10
CA TYR A 139 7.61 -6.33 -3.74
C TYR A 139 9.11 -6.09 -3.55
N PHE A 140 9.62 -6.45 -2.37
CA PHE A 140 11.06 -6.33 -2.05
C PHE A 140 11.82 -7.60 -2.39
N HIS A 141 11.13 -8.74 -2.43
CA HIS A 141 11.69 -10.05 -2.77
C HIS A 141 10.84 -10.72 -3.84
N THR A 142 11.44 -11.69 -4.55
CA THR A 142 10.64 -12.51 -5.47
C THR A 142 9.55 -13.26 -4.71
N SER A 143 8.35 -13.28 -5.25
CA SER A 143 7.24 -14.06 -4.71
C SER A 143 7.11 -15.47 -5.31
N LYS A 144 8.10 -15.90 -6.10
CA LYS A 144 8.09 -17.18 -6.81
C LYS A 144 7.75 -18.39 -5.94
N HIS A 145 8.21 -18.39 -4.70
CA HIS A 145 8.02 -19.50 -3.76
C HIS A 145 6.82 -19.32 -2.83
N ASN A 146 6.26 -18.11 -2.76
CA ASN A 146 5.09 -17.80 -1.97
C ASN A 146 4.29 -16.67 -2.64
N PRO A 147 3.63 -16.93 -3.78
CA PRO A 147 2.85 -15.93 -4.48
C PRO A 147 1.59 -15.54 -3.70
N VAL A 148 1.04 -14.38 -4.04
CA VAL A 148 -0.34 -14.06 -3.73
C VAL A 148 -1.21 -14.58 -4.86
N ASN A 149 -2.27 -15.31 -4.49
CA ASN A 149 -3.22 -15.90 -5.41
C ASN A 149 -4.44 -14.98 -5.48
N TYR A 150 -4.80 -14.51 -6.65
CA TYR A 150 -5.93 -13.62 -6.89
C TYR A 150 -7.01 -14.34 -7.69
N LEU A 151 -8.28 -14.02 -7.42
CA LEU A 151 -9.41 -14.43 -8.24
C LEU A 151 -9.81 -13.28 -9.17
N PRO A 152 -9.33 -13.25 -10.44
CA PRO A 152 -9.61 -12.15 -11.35
C PRO A 152 -11.10 -11.92 -11.55
N GLY A 153 -11.53 -10.66 -11.63
CA GLY A 153 -12.93 -10.26 -11.82
C GLY A 153 -13.80 -10.40 -10.55
N SER A 154 -13.28 -10.94 -9.44
CA SER A 154 -14.09 -11.15 -8.23
C SER A 154 -14.52 -9.86 -7.53
N HIS A 155 -13.84 -8.74 -7.78
CA HIS A 155 -14.27 -7.42 -7.28
C HIS A 155 -15.66 -6.99 -7.80
N LEU A 156 -16.06 -7.49 -8.98
CA LEU A 156 -17.39 -7.23 -9.56
C LEU A 156 -18.54 -7.86 -8.76
N LEU A 157 -18.23 -8.79 -7.84
CA LEU A 157 -19.21 -9.37 -6.92
C LEU A 157 -19.58 -8.41 -5.77
N GLY A 158 -18.88 -7.27 -5.65
CA GLY A 158 -19.06 -6.34 -4.55
C GLY A 158 -18.48 -6.82 -3.22
N ALA A 159 -18.90 -6.20 -2.12
CA ALA A 159 -18.50 -6.60 -0.79
C ALA A 159 -19.23 -7.89 -0.37
N LEU A 160 -18.50 -8.87 0.11
CA LEU A 160 -19.01 -10.19 0.47
C LEU A 160 -18.97 -10.38 1.98
N THR A 161 -19.97 -11.09 2.50
CA THR A 161 -19.91 -11.62 3.88
C THR A 161 -18.85 -12.71 3.96
N LYS A 162 -18.33 -12.98 5.17
CA LYS A 162 -17.34 -14.06 5.39
C LYS A 162 -17.81 -15.41 4.82
N LYS A 163 -19.10 -15.74 4.98
CA LYS A 163 -19.69 -16.97 4.46
C LYS A 163 -19.68 -17.01 2.93
N GLN A 164 -20.18 -15.96 2.27
CA GLN A 164 -20.18 -15.86 0.81
C GLN A 164 -18.77 -15.92 0.22
N LEU A 165 -17.84 -15.18 0.83
CA LEU A 165 -16.44 -15.17 0.42
C LEU A 165 -15.84 -16.57 0.45
N TYR A 166 -16.03 -17.31 1.55
CA TYR A 166 -15.53 -18.67 1.69
C TYR A 166 -16.17 -19.62 0.65
N GLU A 167 -17.50 -19.62 0.53
CA GLU A 167 -18.22 -20.47 -0.43
C GLU A 167 -17.79 -20.21 -1.88
N ILE A 168 -17.64 -18.94 -2.27
CA ILE A 168 -17.20 -18.57 -3.62
C ILE A 168 -15.75 -19.00 -3.83
N SER A 169 -14.86 -18.77 -2.85
CA SER A 169 -13.45 -19.10 -2.97
C SER A 169 -13.22 -20.60 -3.12
N GLU A 170 -13.91 -21.42 -2.33
CA GLU A 170 -13.85 -22.88 -2.42
C GLU A 170 -14.40 -23.39 -3.76
N ALA A 171 -15.56 -22.88 -4.19
CA ALA A 171 -16.17 -23.28 -5.47
C ALA A 171 -15.29 -22.91 -6.68
N ARG A 172 -14.52 -21.82 -6.59
CA ARG A 172 -13.71 -21.29 -7.68
C ARG A 172 -12.19 -21.45 -7.42
N ILE A 173 -11.78 -22.34 -6.55
CA ILE A 173 -10.36 -22.51 -6.14
C ILE A 173 -9.40 -22.69 -7.32
N LYS A 174 -9.85 -23.34 -8.40
CA LYS A 174 -9.05 -23.61 -9.60
C LYS A 174 -8.91 -22.37 -10.52
N GLU A 175 -9.67 -21.31 -10.27
CA GLU A 175 -9.64 -20.08 -11.06
C GLU A 175 -8.68 -19.03 -10.45
N PHE A 176 -8.16 -19.29 -9.26
CA PHE A 176 -7.16 -18.41 -8.67
C PHE A 176 -5.86 -18.45 -9.46
N VAL A 177 -5.31 -17.27 -9.71
CA VAL A 177 -4.08 -17.08 -10.47
C VAL A 177 -2.96 -16.65 -9.51
N PRO A 178 -1.88 -17.42 -9.38
CA PRO A 178 -0.71 -17.00 -8.63
C PRO A 178 0.03 -15.91 -9.38
N ILE A 179 0.23 -14.76 -8.75
CA ILE A 179 1.02 -13.68 -9.33
C ILE A 179 2.44 -13.74 -8.78
N ILE A 180 3.38 -14.02 -9.68
CA ILE A 180 4.80 -14.05 -9.37
C ILE A 180 5.36 -12.66 -9.64
N ALA A 181 5.69 -11.95 -8.57
CA ALA A 181 6.37 -10.66 -8.62
C ALA A 181 7.86 -10.83 -8.36
N GLU A 182 8.66 -10.01 -9.02
CA GLU A 182 10.10 -9.88 -8.79
C GLU A 182 10.39 -8.61 -7.95
N PRO A 183 11.58 -8.47 -7.36
CA PRO A 183 11.95 -7.27 -6.62
C PRO A 183 11.80 -6.01 -7.48
N GLY A 184 11.06 -5.03 -6.97
CA GLY A 184 10.75 -3.79 -7.68
C GLY A 184 9.45 -3.81 -8.50
N ASP A 185 8.78 -4.95 -8.59
CA ASP A 185 7.45 -5.02 -9.19
C ASP A 185 6.39 -4.42 -8.27
N ILE A 186 5.35 -3.88 -8.88
CA ILE A 186 4.12 -3.45 -8.21
C ILE A 186 2.98 -4.38 -8.62
N ILE A 187 2.23 -4.87 -7.64
CA ILE A 187 0.91 -5.45 -7.87
C ILE A 187 -0.13 -4.48 -7.30
N MET A 188 -1.00 -4.00 -8.18
CA MET A 188 -2.12 -3.17 -7.81
C MET A 188 -3.40 -4.01 -7.89
N HIS A 189 -4.27 -3.94 -6.88
CA HIS A 189 -5.54 -4.64 -6.90
C HIS A 189 -6.65 -3.80 -6.29
N LYS A 190 -7.87 -3.99 -6.79
CA LYS A 190 -9.07 -3.43 -6.15
C LYS A 190 -9.30 -4.15 -4.82
N VAL A 191 -9.60 -3.40 -3.76
CA VAL A 191 -9.78 -3.95 -2.40
C VAL A 191 -10.85 -5.03 -2.30
N LYS A 192 -11.80 -5.08 -3.26
CA LYS A 192 -12.83 -6.10 -3.38
C LYS A 192 -12.37 -7.36 -4.13
N THR A 193 -11.16 -7.39 -4.70
CA THR A 193 -10.62 -8.58 -5.36
C THR A 193 -10.28 -9.63 -4.31
N ILE A 194 -10.87 -10.82 -4.42
CA ILE A 194 -10.59 -11.93 -3.50
C ILE A 194 -9.17 -12.42 -3.72
N HIS A 195 -8.41 -12.55 -2.63
CA HIS A 195 -7.06 -13.05 -2.69
C HIS A 195 -6.65 -13.78 -1.40
N TYR A 196 -5.56 -14.54 -1.49
CA TYR A 196 -4.96 -15.25 -0.36
C TYR A 196 -3.48 -15.52 -0.63
N SER A 197 -2.75 -15.91 0.40
CA SER A 197 -1.40 -16.46 0.25
C SER A 197 -1.11 -17.52 1.30
N ASP A 198 -0.44 -18.59 0.87
CA ASP A 198 -0.08 -19.71 1.72
C ASP A 198 1.02 -19.34 2.73
N THR A 199 1.30 -20.26 3.64
CA THR A 199 2.48 -20.21 4.52
C THR A 199 3.76 -20.15 3.66
N ASN A 200 4.74 -19.38 4.10
CA ASN A 200 6.04 -19.35 3.43
C ASN A 200 6.90 -20.54 3.87
N GLU A 201 6.86 -21.61 3.10
CA GLU A 201 7.66 -22.82 3.31
C GLU A 201 9.04 -22.76 2.63
N SER A 202 9.38 -21.62 2.02
CA SER A 202 10.64 -21.44 1.32
C SER A 202 11.76 -20.95 2.26
N PRO A 203 13.05 -21.16 1.89
CA PRO A 203 14.18 -20.61 2.62
C PRO A 203 14.39 -19.11 2.40
N PHE A 204 13.50 -18.43 1.67
CA PHE A 204 13.64 -17.02 1.32
C PHE A 204 12.54 -16.19 1.98
N PRO A 205 12.87 -14.99 2.49
CA PRO A 205 11.86 -14.08 3.00
C PRO A 205 11.02 -13.51 1.86
N ARG A 206 9.81 -13.02 2.17
CA ARG A 206 9.02 -12.18 1.29
C ARG A 206 8.55 -10.96 2.05
N TYR A 207 9.07 -9.78 1.72
CA TYR A 207 8.60 -8.50 2.22
C TYR A 207 7.80 -7.82 1.11
N THR A 208 6.66 -7.28 1.48
CA THR A 208 5.79 -6.52 0.57
C THR A 208 5.28 -5.28 1.31
N TRP A 209 5.53 -4.10 0.75
CA TRP A 209 5.00 -2.87 1.28
C TRP A 209 3.70 -2.53 0.59
N TYR A 210 2.61 -2.50 1.37
CA TYR A 210 1.28 -2.17 0.89
C TYR A 210 0.93 -0.73 1.18
N LEU A 211 0.25 -0.09 0.22
CA LEU A 211 -0.24 1.28 0.26
C LEU A 211 -1.68 1.31 -0.22
N GLU A 212 -2.52 2.12 0.43
CA GLU A 212 -3.86 2.43 -0.02
C GLU A 212 -4.05 3.95 -0.09
N PHE A 213 -4.81 4.40 -1.08
CA PHE A 213 -5.11 5.81 -1.29
C PHE A 213 -6.60 6.01 -1.54
N ARG A 214 -7.12 7.16 -1.05
CA ARG A 214 -8.47 7.63 -1.31
C ARG A 214 -8.47 9.12 -1.60
N THR A 215 -9.62 9.65 -2.03
CA THR A 215 -9.81 11.09 -2.15
C THR A 215 -10.39 11.67 -0.85
N LEU A 216 -10.18 12.97 -0.61
CA LEU A 216 -10.80 13.69 0.51
C LEU A 216 -12.33 13.55 0.48
N SER A 217 -12.93 13.65 -0.72
CA SER A 217 -14.39 13.53 -0.90
C SER A 217 -14.89 12.16 -0.48
N GLN A 218 -14.20 11.07 -0.86
CA GLN A 218 -14.53 9.70 -0.40
C GLN A 218 -14.45 9.58 1.11
N LEU A 219 -13.40 10.15 1.72
CA LEU A 219 -13.15 10.06 3.16
C LEU A 219 -14.16 10.87 3.97
N TYR A 220 -14.58 12.03 3.49
CA TYR A 220 -15.61 12.83 4.18
C TYR A 220 -17.01 12.25 4.05
N ASP A 221 -17.29 11.50 2.98
CA ASP A 221 -18.59 10.89 2.75
C ASP A 221 -18.74 9.56 3.49
N ASP A 222 -17.69 8.76 3.56
CA ASP A 222 -17.75 7.41 4.11
C ASP A 222 -16.39 6.91 4.58
N SER A 223 -16.03 7.23 5.82
CA SER A 223 -14.84 6.67 6.46
C SER A 223 -14.99 6.60 7.98
N PRO A 224 -14.26 5.70 8.65
CA PRO A 224 -14.25 5.62 10.11
C PRO A 224 -13.34 6.68 10.75
N TRP A 225 -12.61 7.46 9.96
CA TRP A 225 -11.61 8.41 10.45
C TRP A 225 -12.20 9.81 10.62
N ASP A 226 -11.76 10.51 11.66
CA ASP A 226 -12.11 11.90 11.87
C ASP A 226 -11.34 12.84 10.91
N LYS A 227 -11.80 14.08 10.86
CA LYS A 227 -11.24 15.10 9.97
C LYS A 227 -9.77 15.40 10.26
N ASP A 228 -9.37 15.40 11.52
CA ASP A 228 -7.99 15.74 11.90
C ASP A 228 -7.02 14.65 11.45
N TRP A 229 -7.40 13.39 11.61
CA TRP A 229 -6.63 12.26 11.07
C TRP A 229 -6.50 12.34 9.55
N ILE A 230 -7.60 12.60 8.84
CA ILE A 230 -7.60 12.72 7.36
C ILE A 230 -6.64 13.83 6.91
N LEU A 231 -6.71 15.02 7.55
CA LEU A 231 -5.84 16.14 7.21
C LEU A 231 -4.38 15.89 7.60
N ALA A 232 -4.11 15.19 8.70
CA ALA A 232 -2.77 14.77 9.08
C ALA A 232 -2.16 13.82 8.03
N ARG A 233 -2.93 12.84 7.53
CA ARG A 233 -2.49 11.94 6.45
C ARG A 233 -2.23 12.70 5.14
N ARG A 234 -3.11 13.62 4.79
CA ARG A 234 -2.93 14.51 3.63
C ARG A 234 -1.68 15.38 3.78
N ALA A 235 -1.39 15.89 4.99
CA ALA A 235 -0.20 16.68 5.28
C ALA A 235 1.10 15.89 5.09
N ILE A 236 1.13 14.59 5.45
CA ILE A 236 2.27 13.71 5.20
C ILE A 236 2.53 13.59 3.69
N PHE A 237 1.50 13.36 2.90
CA PHE A 237 1.63 13.26 1.44
C PHE A 237 2.13 14.58 0.84
N ALA A 238 1.55 15.71 1.25
CA ALA A 238 1.98 17.03 0.81
C ALA A 238 3.43 17.33 1.21
N HIS A 239 3.85 16.95 2.42
CA HIS A 239 5.23 17.10 2.86
C HIS A 239 6.20 16.24 2.04
N ALA A 240 5.85 14.99 1.76
CA ALA A 240 6.64 14.11 0.91
C ALA A 240 6.82 14.69 -0.49
N LEU A 241 5.73 15.18 -1.12
CA LEU A 241 5.78 15.87 -2.41
C LEU A 241 6.65 17.12 -2.35
N ARG A 242 6.49 17.98 -1.35
CA ARG A 242 7.28 19.19 -1.17
C ARG A 242 8.78 18.91 -1.08
N THR A 243 9.12 17.84 -0.39
CA THR A 243 10.51 17.45 -0.12
C THR A 243 11.18 16.77 -1.32
N TYR A 244 10.48 15.82 -1.95
CA TYR A 244 11.11 14.92 -2.93
C TYR A 244 10.62 15.13 -4.37
N GLN A 245 9.44 15.73 -4.55
CA GLN A 245 8.81 15.94 -5.86
C GLN A 245 8.20 17.36 -5.98
N PRO A 246 9.00 18.44 -5.88
CA PRO A 246 8.48 19.81 -5.78
C PRO A 246 7.69 20.27 -7.01
N ALA A 247 7.84 19.65 -8.16
CA ALA A 247 7.03 19.93 -9.34
C ALA A 247 5.60 19.44 -9.12
N TYR A 248 5.42 18.19 -8.71
CA TYR A 248 4.12 17.61 -8.37
C TYR A 248 3.47 18.28 -7.14
N TYR A 249 4.28 18.74 -6.17
CA TYR A 249 3.75 19.52 -5.05
C TYR A 249 2.97 20.75 -5.51
N ARG A 250 3.54 21.54 -6.40
CA ARG A 250 2.88 22.76 -6.94
C ARG A 250 1.62 22.44 -7.75
N GLU A 251 1.59 21.27 -8.37
CA GLU A 251 0.48 20.83 -9.20
C GLU A 251 -0.66 20.23 -8.38
N LEU A 252 -0.35 19.45 -7.33
CA LEU A 252 -1.31 18.63 -6.61
C LEU A 252 -1.75 19.20 -5.25
N ILE A 253 -1.02 20.17 -4.68
CA ILE A 253 -1.31 20.70 -3.34
C ILE A 253 -1.74 22.15 -3.42
N HIS A 254 -3.05 22.37 -3.30
CA HIS A 254 -3.67 23.69 -3.31
C HIS A 254 -4.26 24.08 -1.94
N ASP A 255 -4.21 23.17 -0.99
CA ASP A 255 -4.74 23.29 0.37
C ASP A 255 -3.64 23.51 1.44
N GLU A 256 -2.45 23.96 1.05
CA GLU A 256 -1.27 24.15 1.91
C GLU A 256 -1.56 24.88 3.20
N LYS A 257 -2.35 25.98 3.14
CA LYS A 257 -2.71 26.76 4.33
C LYS A 257 -3.49 25.97 5.36
N ILE A 258 -4.28 24.99 4.92
CA ILE A 258 -5.03 24.08 5.79
C ILE A 258 -4.10 23.02 6.38
N LEU A 259 -3.11 22.57 5.62
CA LEU A 259 -2.22 21.50 6.00
C LEU A 259 -1.04 21.94 6.87
N GLU A 260 -0.63 23.21 6.80
CA GLU A 260 0.54 23.72 7.53
C GLU A 260 0.46 23.50 9.08
N PRO A 261 -0.69 23.66 9.77
CA PRO A 261 -0.82 23.32 11.18
C PRO A 261 -0.52 21.84 11.48
N TYR A 262 -1.00 20.93 10.63
CA TYR A 262 -0.76 19.49 10.78
C TYR A 262 0.69 19.12 10.50
N MET A 263 1.33 19.74 9.50
CA MET A 263 2.77 19.56 9.25
C MET A 263 3.61 19.96 10.46
N LYS A 264 3.25 21.07 11.14
CA LYS A 264 3.92 21.52 12.37
C LYS A 264 3.66 20.57 13.54
N GLN A 265 2.40 20.16 13.74
CA GLN A 265 2.02 19.23 14.82
C GLN A 265 2.76 17.90 14.68
N LEU A 266 2.87 17.36 13.48
CA LEU A 266 3.57 16.12 13.18
C LEU A 266 5.10 16.28 13.18
N ASN A 267 5.62 17.49 13.39
CA ASN A 267 7.05 17.82 13.33
C ASN A 267 7.69 17.32 12.03
N LEU A 268 6.99 17.52 10.90
CA LEU A 268 7.47 17.11 9.58
C LEU A 268 8.64 18.01 9.18
N ARG A 269 9.84 17.44 9.21
CA ARG A 269 11.08 18.07 8.76
C ARG A 269 11.65 17.30 7.58
N VAL A 270 12.55 17.93 6.83
CA VAL A 270 13.32 17.23 5.80
C VAL A 270 14.31 16.30 6.50
N PRO A 271 14.10 14.98 6.50
CA PRO A 271 15.01 14.06 7.15
C PRO A 271 16.22 13.79 6.26
N HIS A 272 17.34 13.38 6.85
CA HIS A 272 18.38 12.72 6.07
C HIS A 272 17.88 11.36 5.57
N GLU A 273 18.28 10.94 4.36
CA GLU A 273 17.78 9.72 3.70
C GLU A 273 17.96 8.43 4.52
N THR A 274 18.92 8.40 5.43
CA THR A 274 19.21 7.27 6.32
C THR A 274 18.60 7.43 7.71
N GLU A 275 17.80 8.47 7.95
CA GLU A 275 17.29 8.79 9.28
C GLU A 275 16.00 8.01 9.59
N ASN A 276 15.96 7.39 10.79
CA ASN A 276 14.72 6.96 11.38
C ASN A 276 13.92 8.21 11.77
N VAL A 277 12.77 8.37 11.16
CA VAL A 277 11.83 9.46 11.49
C VAL A 277 10.82 8.98 12.51
N LYS A 278 10.36 9.89 13.35
CA LYS A 278 9.35 9.61 14.35
C LYS A 278 8.24 10.64 14.17
N TYR A 279 7.19 10.26 13.47
CA TYR A 279 5.96 11.02 13.41
C TYR A 279 4.97 10.38 14.37
N ASP A 280 4.51 11.15 15.34
CA ASP A 280 3.56 10.69 16.36
C ASP A 280 2.16 10.63 15.73
N MET A 281 1.91 9.57 15.00
CA MET A 281 0.58 9.24 14.53
C MET A 281 0.00 8.16 15.42
N GLU A 282 -0.86 8.55 16.37
CA GLU A 282 -1.76 7.58 16.99
C GLU A 282 -2.71 7.08 15.91
N SER A 283 -2.57 5.81 15.62
CA SER A 283 -3.40 5.16 14.63
C SER A 283 -4.78 4.87 15.19
N PRO A 284 -5.86 5.23 14.48
CA PRO A 284 -7.19 4.74 14.81
C PRO A 284 -7.31 3.21 14.66
N TYR A 285 -6.32 2.56 14.04
CA TYR A 285 -6.29 1.11 13.83
C TYR A 285 -5.85 0.29 15.05
N ASN A 286 -5.38 0.91 16.13
CA ASN A 286 -5.03 0.21 17.37
C ASN A 286 -6.21 -0.52 18.03
N HIS A 287 -7.44 -0.32 17.53
CA HIS A 287 -8.65 -0.98 18.02
C HIS A 287 -9.14 -2.12 17.14
N PHE A 288 -8.50 -2.39 16.01
CA PHE A 288 -8.86 -3.48 15.10
C PHE A 288 -7.76 -4.54 15.08
N ALA A 289 -7.69 -5.34 16.14
CA ALA A 289 -6.96 -6.60 16.10
C ALA A 289 -7.70 -7.55 15.13
N TYR A 290 -7.02 -8.02 14.10
CA TYR A 290 -7.49 -9.11 13.24
C TYR A 290 -7.48 -10.43 13.96
#